data_4e3924c922b404738298ace12f3db598
#
_entry.id   4e3924c922b404738298ace12f3db598
#
_cell.length_a   1.000
_cell.length_b   1.000
_cell.length_c   1.000
_cell.angle_alpha   90.00
_cell.angle_beta   90.00
_cell.angle_gamma   90.00
#
_symmetry.space_group_name_H-M   'P 1'
#
loop_
_entity.id
_entity.type
_entity.pdbx_description
1 polymer ?
#
loop_
_entity_poly.entity_id
_entity_poly.type
_entity_poly.pdbx_seq_one_letter_code
_entity_poly.pdbx_strand_id
1 'polypeptide(L)'
;MHQHVVLTAVRPGPRDLRELFWSFNRLTLSGFGGVLPFAQRTLVDEKQWLSRDEFVGLLSVSQVLPGPNLINLALMIGQRSFGWKGALAALAGMLAAPVSIVLLIAVGYSTWASLPALHDALRGMELVTTGLVIAMALRLTPVLRTAWAVPLWAAMAFIGVGLMHWQLLTVMLALGPAAVFLARYRRR
;
A
#
# COMPACT_ATOMS: atom_id res chain seq x y z
N MET A 1 -22.55 -36.77 -13.18
CA MET A 1 -21.33 -36.28 -12.55
C MET A 1 -20.47 -35.66 -13.66
N HIS A 2 -20.81 -34.40 -14.06
CA HIS A 2 -20.06 -33.66 -15.10
C HIS A 2 -19.00 -32.82 -14.41
N GLN A 3 -17.75 -33.27 -14.49
CA GLN A 3 -16.60 -32.44 -14.19
C GLN A 3 -16.53 -31.35 -15.28
N HIS A 4 -16.95 -30.13 -14.95
CA HIS A 4 -16.58 -28.96 -15.70
C HIS A 4 -15.05 -28.79 -15.57
N VAL A 5 -14.32 -29.31 -16.55
CA VAL A 5 -12.95 -28.90 -16.81
C VAL A 5 -13.03 -27.41 -17.18
N VAL A 6 -12.83 -26.55 -16.19
CA VAL A 6 -12.61 -25.15 -16.44
C VAL A 6 -11.23 -25.08 -17.13
N LEU A 7 -11.27 -25.04 -18.45
CA LEU A 7 -10.12 -24.66 -19.25
C LEU A 7 -9.71 -23.26 -18.75
N THR A 8 -8.71 -23.21 -17.89
CA THR A 8 -8.06 -21.95 -17.51
C THR A 8 -7.49 -21.37 -18.80
N ALA A 9 -8.25 -20.45 -19.39
CA ALA A 9 -7.77 -19.69 -20.53
C ALA A 9 -6.41 -19.11 -20.16
N VAL A 10 -5.37 -19.53 -20.88
CA VAL A 10 -4.01 -19.01 -20.70
C VAL A 10 -4.09 -17.51 -20.96
N ARG A 11 -4.08 -16.72 -19.90
CA ARG A 11 -4.15 -15.26 -20.00
C ARG A 11 -2.85 -14.74 -20.57
N PRO A 12 -2.90 -13.73 -21.45
CA PRO A 12 -1.70 -13.11 -21.97
C PRO A 12 -0.95 -12.45 -20.80
N GLY A 13 0.22 -12.97 -20.46
CA GLY A 13 1.15 -12.28 -19.55
C GLY A 13 1.79 -11.07 -20.23
N PRO A 14 2.66 -10.31 -19.52
CA PRO A 14 3.43 -9.25 -20.15
C PRO A 14 4.30 -9.84 -21.28
N ARG A 15 4.39 -9.11 -22.40
CA ARG A 15 5.09 -9.58 -23.60
C ARG A 15 6.61 -9.58 -23.43
N ASP A 16 7.11 -8.57 -22.74
CA ASP A 16 8.53 -8.39 -22.46
C ASP A 16 8.78 -7.65 -21.14
N LEU A 17 10.04 -7.58 -20.74
CA LEU A 17 10.48 -6.87 -19.52
C LEU A 17 10.17 -5.36 -19.59
N ARG A 18 10.20 -4.80 -20.80
CA ARG A 18 9.93 -3.38 -21.02
C ARG A 18 8.46 -3.05 -20.78
N GLU A 19 7.55 -3.88 -21.28
CA GLU A 19 6.11 -3.72 -21.02
C GLU A 19 5.82 -3.84 -19.53
N LEU A 20 6.45 -4.80 -18.84
CA LEU A 20 6.33 -4.99 -17.41
C LEU A 20 6.79 -3.74 -16.64
N PHE A 21 7.98 -3.23 -16.94
CA PHE A 21 8.54 -2.02 -16.35
C PHE A 21 7.59 -0.82 -16.51
N TRP A 22 7.18 -0.51 -17.73
CA TRP A 22 6.35 0.66 -18.01
C TRP A 22 4.94 0.55 -17.42
N SER A 23 4.39 -0.65 -17.36
CA SER A 23 3.08 -0.89 -16.75
C SER A 23 3.11 -0.58 -15.25
N PHE A 24 4.13 -1.05 -14.53
CA PHE A 24 4.30 -0.75 -13.12
C PHE A 24 4.70 0.71 -12.86
N ASN A 25 5.50 1.30 -13.73
CA ASN A 25 5.86 2.72 -13.63
C ASN A 25 4.62 3.62 -13.77
N ARG A 26 3.78 3.37 -14.77
CA ARG A 26 2.53 4.09 -14.98
C ARG A 26 1.55 3.88 -13.82
N LEU A 27 1.47 2.65 -13.31
CA LEU A 27 0.62 2.30 -12.19
C LEU A 27 0.99 3.12 -10.94
N THR A 28 2.28 3.24 -10.64
CA THR A 28 2.76 4.01 -9.49
C THR A 28 2.44 5.50 -9.63
N LEU A 29 2.59 6.07 -10.82
CA LEU A 29 2.26 7.47 -11.09
C LEU A 29 0.76 7.76 -11.03
N SER A 30 -0.08 6.77 -11.34
CA SER A 30 -1.53 6.93 -11.35
C SER A 30 -2.19 6.68 -9.99
N GLY A 31 -1.44 6.20 -9.01
CA GLY A 31 -1.96 5.70 -7.73
C GLY A 31 -2.36 6.75 -6.69
N PHE A 32 -2.55 8.00 -7.08
CA PHE A 32 -3.05 9.05 -6.18
C PHE A 32 -4.48 8.74 -5.72
N GLY A 33 -4.66 8.59 -4.40
CA GLY A 33 -5.97 8.26 -3.79
C GLY A 33 -6.23 6.79 -3.51
N GLY A 34 -5.28 5.90 -3.84
CA GLY A 34 -5.36 4.46 -3.55
C GLY A 34 -4.83 3.60 -4.69
N VAL A 35 -3.65 3.05 -4.52
CA VAL A 35 -2.93 2.31 -5.58
C VAL A 35 -3.62 0.98 -5.92
N LEU A 36 -4.30 0.33 -4.96
CA LEU A 36 -4.94 -0.99 -5.15
C LEU A 36 -6.03 -1.00 -6.21
N PRO A 37 -7.00 -0.06 -6.25
CA PRO A 37 -7.99 0.00 -7.32
C PRO A 37 -7.36 0.19 -8.70
N PHE A 38 -6.31 1.00 -8.79
CA PHE A 38 -5.57 1.19 -10.05
C PHE A 38 -4.80 -0.07 -10.45
N ALA A 39 -4.20 -0.77 -9.50
CA ALA A 39 -3.53 -2.05 -9.75
C ALA A 39 -4.52 -3.10 -10.27
N GLN A 40 -5.68 -3.25 -9.64
CA GLN A 40 -6.73 -4.15 -10.09
C GLN A 40 -7.17 -3.78 -11.51
N ARG A 41 -7.51 -2.51 -11.75
CA ARG A 41 -7.92 -2.04 -13.07
C ARG A 41 -6.86 -2.34 -14.14
N THR A 42 -5.60 -1.97 -13.89
CA THR A 42 -4.52 -2.15 -14.86
C THR A 42 -4.22 -3.62 -15.12
N LEU A 43 -4.09 -4.44 -14.07
CA LEU A 43 -3.64 -5.82 -14.21
C LEU A 43 -4.76 -6.80 -14.61
N VAL A 44 -6.01 -6.52 -14.20
CA VAL A 44 -7.17 -7.39 -14.45
C VAL A 44 -8.00 -6.89 -15.63
N ASP A 45 -8.38 -5.59 -15.64
CA ASP A 45 -9.36 -5.10 -16.59
C ASP A 45 -8.69 -4.63 -17.92
N GLU A 46 -7.57 -3.90 -17.85
CA GLU A 46 -6.89 -3.33 -19.03
C GLU A 46 -5.89 -4.32 -19.67
N LYS A 47 -4.96 -4.85 -18.89
CA LYS A 47 -3.91 -5.75 -19.39
C LYS A 47 -4.33 -7.22 -19.40
N GLN A 48 -5.32 -7.58 -18.61
CA GLN A 48 -5.82 -8.95 -18.47
C GLN A 48 -4.74 -9.99 -18.13
N TRP A 49 -3.65 -9.56 -17.45
CA TRP A 49 -2.58 -10.45 -17.02
C TRP A 49 -3.02 -11.41 -15.92
N LEU A 50 -4.01 -10.97 -15.11
CA LEU A 50 -4.55 -11.74 -13.99
C LEU A 50 -6.08 -11.82 -14.07
N SER A 51 -6.64 -12.91 -13.55
CA SER A 51 -8.07 -12.94 -13.18
C SER A 51 -8.30 -12.17 -11.88
N ARG A 52 -9.57 -11.88 -11.58
CA ARG A 52 -9.91 -11.30 -10.27
C ARG A 52 -9.49 -12.19 -9.13
N ASP A 53 -9.71 -13.49 -9.26
CA ASP A 53 -9.37 -14.46 -8.22
C ASP A 53 -7.86 -14.60 -8.04
N GLU A 54 -7.09 -14.61 -9.15
CA GLU A 54 -5.63 -14.59 -9.11
C GLU A 54 -5.09 -13.31 -8.48
N PHE A 55 -5.67 -12.16 -8.81
CA PHE A 55 -5.29 -10.88 -8.22
C PHE A 55 -5.53 -10.87 -6.70
N VAL A 56 -6.71 -11.32 -6.25
CA VAL A 56 -7.04 -11.42 -4.83
C VAL A 56 -6.14 -12.41 -4.12
N GLY A 57 -5.85 -13.55 -4.73
CA GLY A 57 -4.92 -14.55 -4.18
C GLY A 57 -3.51 -14.01 -4.00
N LEU A 58 -2.94 -13.38 -5.04
CA LEU A 58 -1.61 -12.77 -4.98
C LEU A 58 -1.57 -11.60 -3.99
N LEU A 59 -2.62 -10.78 -3.94
CA LEU A 59 -2.74 -9.70 -2.98
C LEU A 59 -2.76 -10.21 -1.54
N SER A 60 -3.49 -11.29 -1.28
CA SER A 60 -3.55 -11.92 0.05
C SER A 60 -2.17 -12.42 0.50
N VAL A 61 -1.42 -13.05 -0.40
CA VAL A 61 -0.04 -13.48 -0.12
C VAL A 61 0.88 -12.27 0.10
N SER A 62 0.73 -11.23 -0.72
CA SER A 62 1.55 -10.01 -0.60
C SER A 62 1.37 -9.29 0.74
N GLN A 63 0.20 -9.42 1.37
CA GLN A 63 -0.11 -8.84 2.68
C GLN A 63 0.54 -9.59 3.85
N VAL A 64 0.89 -10.86 3.67
CA VAL A 64 1.59 -11.67 4.68
C VAL A 64 3.11 -11.40 4.66
N LEU A 65 3.63 -11.01 3.50
CA LEU A 65 5.05 -10.71 3.34
C LEU A 65 5.39 -9.34 3.95
N PRO A 66 6.51 -9.22 4.67
CA PRO A 66 6.96 -7.93 5.18
C PRO A 66 7.30 -6.98 4.03
N GLY A 67 6.85 -5.73 4.14
CA GLY A 67 7.09 -4.69 3.14
C GLY A 67 5.81 -4.15 2.49
N PRO A 68 5.92 -3.19 1.57
CA PRO A 68 4.77 -2.61 0.89
C PRO A 68 4.07 -3.64 0.01
N ASN A 69 2.78 -3.88 0.27
CA ASN A 69 1.99 -4.94 -0.38
C ASN A 69 2.04 -4.87 -1.91
N LEU A 70 2.03 -3.67 -2.47
CA LEU A 70 2.05 -3.51 -3.92
C LEU A 70 3.41 -3.84 -4.53
N ILE A 71 4.50 -3.57 -3.83
CA ILE A 71 5.85 -3.97 -4.26
C ILE A 71 5.94 -5.50 -4.24
N ASN A 72 5.47 -6.14 -3.17
CA ASN A 72 5.43 -7.60 -3.08
C ASN A 72 4.60 -8.21 -4.22
N LEU A 73 3.42 -7.63 -4.51
CA LEU A 73 2.58 -8.04 -5.64
C LEU A 73 3.31 -7.90 -6.98
N ALA A 74 4.00 -6.77 -7.21
CA ALA A 74 4.76 -6.53 -8.44
C ALA A 74 5.91 -7.51 -8.61
N LEU A 75 6.66 -7.79 -7.53
CA LEU A 75 7.73 -8.78 -7.51
C LEU A 75 7.21 -10.18 -7.86
N MET A 76 6.07 -10.59 -7.29
CA MET A 76 5.45 -11.90 -7.56
C MET A 76 5.00 -12.02 -9.02
N ILE A 77 4.40 -10.98 -9.59
CA ILE A 77 3.98 -10.96 -11.00
C ILE A 77 5.23 -11.02 -11.90
N GLY A 78 6.23 -10.20 -11.61
CA GLY A 78 7.48 -10.18 -12.36
C GLY A 78 8.21 -11.54 -12.31
N GLN A 79 8.30 -12.13 -11.12
CA GLN A 79 8.90 -13.45 -10.90
C GLN A 79 8.15 -14.55 -11.67
N ARG A 80 6.83 -14.53 -11.69
CA ARG A 80 6.00 -15.48 -12.42
C ARG A 80 6.18 -15.36 -13.93
N SER A 81 6.39 -14.14 -14.44
CA SER A 81 6.46 -13.87 -15.88
C SER A 81 7.84 -14.14 -16.49
N PHE A 82 8.91 -13.65 -15.86
CA PHE A 82 10.28 -13.69 -16.40
C PHE A 82 11.33 -14.08 -15.35
N GLY A 83 10.92 -14.75 -14.26
CA GLY A 83 11.82 -15.10 -13.17
C GLY A 83 12.41 -13.86 -12.49
N TRP A 84 13.64 -13.98 -11.98
CA TRP A 84 14.30 -12.91 -11.24
C TRP A 84 14.48 -11.60 -12.04
N LYS A 85 14.68 -11.71 -13.37
CA LYS A 85 14.77 -10.55 -14.26
C LYS A 85 13.46 -9.79 -14.33
N GLY A 86 12.33 -10.52 -14.36
CA GLY A 86 11.01 -9.93 -14.29
C GLY A 86 10.73 -9.26 -12.95
N ALA A 87 11.11 -9.88 -11.83
CA ALA A 87 10.98 -9.28 -10.52
C ALA A 87 11.75 -7.95 -10.41
N LEU A 88 13.00 -7.91 -10.89
CA LEU A 88 13.79 -6.68 -10.92
C LEU A 88 13.21 -5.62 -11.85
N ALA A 89 12.70 -6.00 -13.02
CA ALA A 89 12.07 -5.05 -13.94
C ALA A 89 10.79 -4.44 -13.37
N ALA A 90 9.96 -5.23 -12.69
CA ALA A 90 8.76 -4.77 -12.00
C ALA A 90 9.11 -3.81 -10.85
N LEU A 91 10.10 -4.17 -10.02
CA LEU A 91 10.59 -3.32 -8.93
C LEU A 91 11.15 -2.00 -9.44
N ALA A 92 12.03 -2.06 -10.46
CA ALA A 92 12.58 -0.87 -11.09
C ALA A 92 11.47 0.03 -11.68
N GLY A 93 10.47 -0.57 -12.34
CA GLY A 93 9.31 0.16 -12.84
C GLY A 93 8.55 0.88 -11.74
N MET A 94 8.34 0.25 -10.59
CA MET A 94 7.65 0.86 -9.47
C MET A 94 8.44 1.99 -8.79
N LEU A 95 9.76 1.89 -8.76
CA LEU A 95 10.62 2.84 -8.05
C LEU A 95 11.13 3.98 -8.93
N ALA A 96 11.30 3.75 -10.24
CA ALA A 96 11.96 4.70 -11.14
C ALA A 96 11.34 6.10 -11.09
N ALA A 97 10.04 6.23 -11.30
CA ALA A 97 9.39 7.54 -11.30
C ALA A 97 9.38 8.22 -9.92
N PRO A 98 8.91 7.56 -8.83
CA PRO A 98 8.91 8.19 -7.50
C PRO A 98 10.31 8.59 -7.04
N VAL A 99 11.31 7.73 -7.22
CA VAL A 99 12.70 8.03 -6.83
C VAL A 99 13.25 9.20 -7.63
N SER A 100 13.04 9.21 -8.96
CA SER A 100 13.48 10.32 -9.79
C SER A 100 12.82 11.64 -9.40
N ILE A 101 11.53 11.64 -9.12
CA ILE A 101 10.80 12.84 -8.67
C ILE A 101 11.35 13.34 -7.34
N VAL A 102 11.55 12.45 -6.37
CA VAL A 102 12.09 12.83 -5.05
C VAL A 102 13.51 13.38 -5.18
N LEU A 103 14.36 12.75 -6.00
CA LEU A 103 15.73 13.24 -6.23
C LEU A 103 15.74 14.61 -6.91
N LEU A 104 14.90 14.84 -7.91
CA LEU A 104 14.77 16.13 -8.56
C LEU A 104 14.29 17.22 -7.59
N ILE A 105 13.31 16.90 -6.75
CA ILE A 105 12.83 17.81 -5.71
C ILE A 105 13.95 18.09 -4.70
N ALA A 106 14.71 17.08 -4.27
CA ALA A 106 15.79 17.24 -3.31
C ALA A 106 16.91 18.12 -3.85
N VAL A 107 17.31 17.93 -5.13
CA VAL A 107 18.28 18.80 -5.80
C VAL A 107 17.75 20.23 -5.92
N GLY A 108 16.51 20.41 -6.35
CA GLY A 108 15.88 21.72 -6.40
C GLY A 108 15.82 22.40 -5.02
N TYR A 109 15.43 21.63 -3.99
CA TYR A 109 15.39 22.13 -2.62
C TYR A 109 16.76 22.63 -2.14
N SER A 110 17.83 21.88 -2.40
CA SER A 110 19.17 22.30 -1.98
C SER A 110 19.61 23.64 -2.59
N THR A 111 19.12 23.96 -3.78
CA THR A 111 19.43 25.22 -4.49
C THR A 111 18.58 26.38 -3.99
N TRP A 112 17.33 26.14 -3.60
CA TRP A 112 16.36 27.17 -3.23
C TRP A 112 15.95 27.17 -1.76
N ALA A 113 16.66 26.41 -0.92
CA ALA A 113 16.35 26.29 0.51
C ALA A 113 16.34 27.62 1.27
N SER A 114 17.05 28.65 0.78
CA SER A 114 17.07 29.99 1.40
C SER A 114 15.86 30.86 1.05
N LEU A 115 14.98 30.44 0.13
CA LEU A 115 13.83 31.25 -0.29
C LEU A 115 12.68 31.12 0.75
N PRO A 116 12.22 32.26 1.33
CA PRO A 116 11.09 32.24 2.28
C PRO A 116 9.82 31.61 1.68
N ALA A 117 9.53 31.90 0.42
CA ALA A 117 8.38 31.35 -0.29
C ALA A 117 8.37 29.81 -0.35
N LEU A 118 9.55 29.18 -0.41
CA LEU A 118 9.65 27.72 -0.37
C LEU A 118 9.26 27.16 1.01
N HIS A 119 9.70 27.82 2.07
CA HIS A 119 9.32 27.44 3.43
C HIS A 119 7.81 27.57 3.66
N ASP A 120 7.21 28.66 3.16
CA ASP A 120 5.77 28.87 3.30
C ASP A 120 4.97 27.82 2.48
N ALA A 121 5.44 27.46 1.29
CA ALA A 121 4.85 26.39 0.49
C ALA A 121 4.93 25.03 1.19
N LEU A 122 6.09 24.68 1.77
CA LEU A 122 6.25 23.43 2.53
C LEU A 122 5.36 23.38 3.77
N ARG A 123 5.25 24.49 4.52
CA ARG A 123 4.31 24.60 5.64
C ARG A 123 2.87 24.41 5.19
N GLY A 124 2.48 25.00 4.05
CA GLY A 124 1.15 24.79 3.48
C GLY A 124 0.87 23.31 3.16
N MET A 125 1.84 22.61 2.56
CA MET A 125 1.73 21.16 2.27
C MET A 125 1.64 20.34 3.56
N GLU A 126 2.39 20.67 4.60
CA GLU A 126 2.33 20.02 5.91
C GLU A 126 0.94 20.15 6.54
N LEU A 127 0.35 21.33 6.51
CA LEU A 127 -1.00 21.57 7.04
C LEU A 127 -2.07 20.76 6.28
N VAL A 128 -1.97 20.71 4.94
CA VAL A 128 -2.89 19.91 4.10
C VAL A 128 -2.74 18.43 4.41
N THR A 129 -1.52 17.93 4.52
CA THR A 129 -1.24 16.51 4.84
C THR A 129 -1.79 16.16 6.21
N THR A 130 -1.58 17.01 7.21
CA THR A 130 -2.14 16.84 8.55
C THR A 130 -3.67 16.80 8.52
N GLY A 131 -4.29 17.72 7.75
CA GLY A 131 -5.74 17.73 7.56
C GLY A 131 -6.27 16.45 6.91
N LEU A 132 -5.56 15.90 5.92
CA LEU A 132 -5.93 14.63 5.28
C LEU A 132 -5.83 13.44 6.25
N VAL A 133 -4.80 13.39 7.09
CA VAL A 133 -4.65 12.35 8.11
C VAL A 133 -5.79 12.42 9.12
N ILE A 134 -6.14 13.63 9.59
CA ILE A 134 -7.29 13.84 10.48
C ILE A 134 -8.60 13.42 9.79
N ALA A 135 -8.82 13.81 8.54
CA ALA A 135 -10.00 13.42 7.78
C ALA A 135 -10.10 11.90 7.61
N MET A 136 -8.98 11.22 7.38
CA MET A 136 -8.93 9.76 7.31
C MET A 136 -9.28 9.13 8.66
N ALA A 137 -8.74 9.65 9.76
CA ALA A 137 -9.07 9.18 11.11
C ALA A 137 -10.56 9.36 11.41
N LEU A 138 -11.15 10.49 11.03
CA LEU A 138 -12.60 10.75 11.18
C LEU A 138 -13.44 9.77 10.34
N ARG A 139 -13.01 9.42 9.13
CA ARG A 139 -13.70 8.41 8.30
C ARG A 139 -13.68 7.01 8.92
N LEU A 140 -12.71 6.69 9.76
CA LEU A 140 -12.65 5.42 10.50
C LEU A 140 -13.53 5.42 11.76
N THR A 141 -14.08 6.57 12.17
CA THR A 141 -14.94 6.70 13.36
C THR A 141 -16.15 5.73 13.37
N PRO A 142 -16.84 5.45 12.25
CA PRO A 142 -17.93 4.46 12.26
C PRO A 142 -17.49 3.06 12.69
N VAL A 143 -16.24 2.68 12.37
CA VAL A 143 -15.67 1.39 12.79
C VAL A 143 -15.50 1.32 14.31
N LEU A 144 -15.20 2.47 14.95
CA LEU A 144 -15.09 2.57 16.41
C LEU A 144 -16.42 2.33 17.13
N ARG A 145 -17.56 2.52 16.45
CA ARG A 145 -18.90 2.30 17.01
C ARG A 145 -19.35 0.83 16.96
N THR A 146 -18.62 -0.02 16.23
CA THR A 146 -19.01 -1.43 16.04
C THR A 146 -18.93 -2.25 17.33
N ALA A 147 -18.01 -1.90 18.24
CA ALA A 147 -17.91 -2.54 19.55
C ALA A 147 -17.42 -1.50 20.57
N TRP A 148 -18.04 -1.46 21.75
CA TRP A 148 -17.71 -0.50 22.83
C TRP A 148 -16.25 -0.56 23.29
N ALA A 149 -15.57 -1.70 23.09
CA ALA A 149 -14.16 -1.86 23.44
C ALA A 149 -13.20 -1.20 22.44
N VAL A 150 -13.62 -0.99 21.18
CA VAL A 150 -12.74 -0.43 20.12
C VAL A 150 -12.29 1.00 20.44
N PRO A 151 -13.15 1.93 20.88
CA PRO A 151 -12.71 3.27 21.26
C PRO A 151 -11.75 3.27 22.45
N LEU A 152 -11.90 2.32 23.39
CA LEU A 152 -10.97 2.19 24.51
C LEU A 152 -9.56 1.81 24.02
N TRP A 153 -9.44 0.81 23.14
CA TRP A 153 -8.16 0.40 22.57
C TRP A 153 -7.53 1.51 21.71
N ALA A 154 -8.36 2.24 20.96
CA ALA A 154 -7.90 3.38 20.18
C ALA A 154 -7.39 4.52 21.07
N ALA A 155 -8.07 4.82 22.18
CA ALA A 155 -7.63 5.82 23.15
C ALA A 155 -6.31 5.40 23.84
N MET A 156 -6.17 4.14 24.24
CA MET A 156 -4.93 3.63 24.84
C MET A 156 -3.75 3.71 23.84
N ALA A 157 -3.97 3.35 22.59
CA ALA A 157 -2.96 3.48 21.54
C ALA A 157 -2.58 4.94 21.30
N PHE A 158 -3.57 5.85 21.27
CA PHE A 158 -3.33 7.29 21.11
C PHE A 158 -2.54 7.87 22.29
N ILE A 159 -2.88 7.51 23.53
CA ILE A 159 -2.13 7.93 24.71
C ILE A 159 -0.69 7.41 24.67
N GLY A 160 -0.49 6.14 24.34
CA GLY A 160 0.84 5.53 24.30
C GLY A 160 1.74 6.16 23.23
N VAL A 161 1.24 6.32 22.01
CA VAL A 161 2.02 6.86 20.89
C VAL A 161 2.04 8.38 20.89
N GLY A 162 0.86 9.02 21.10
CA GLY A 162 0.70 10.46 20.94
C GLY A 162 1.18 11.29 22.15
N LEU A 163 0.90 10.84 23.38
CA LEU A 163 1.29 11.59 24.59
C LEU A 163 2.59 11.06 25.22
N MET A 164 2.75 9.74 25.30
CA MET A 164 3.93 9.15 25.93
C MET A 164 5.11 8.95 24.97
N HIS A 165 4.91 9.22 23.66
CA HIS A 165 5.93 9.07 22.62
C HIS A 165 6.59 7.69 22.56
N TRP A 166 5.84 6.64 22.97
CA TRP A 166 6.33 5.27 22.88
C TRP A 166 6.47 4.85 21.42
N GLN A 167 7.42 3.99 21.15
CA GLN A 167 7.57 3.44 19.79
C GLN A 167 6.31 2.68 19.40
N LEU A 168 5.80 2.94 18.22
CA LEU A 168 4.58 2.31 17.67
C LEU A 168 4.63 0.77 17.81
N LEU A 169 5.79 0.17 17.53
CA LEU A 169 5.99 -1.26 17.64
C LEU A 169 5.73 -1.79 19.05
N THR A 170 6.21 -1.08 20.09
CA THR A 170 6.02 -1.45 21.50
C THR A 170 4.53 -1.42 21.85
N VAL A 171 3.83 -0.37 21.42
CA VAL A 171 2.38 -0.23 21.67
C VAL A 171 1.59 -1.32 20.96
N MET A 172 1.95 -1.64 19.71
CA MET A 172 1.31 -2.74 18.95
C MET A 172 1.54 -4.11 19.59
N LEU A 173 2.75 -4.39 20.05
CA LEU A 173 3.08 -5.66 20.71
C LEU A 173 2.43 -5.80 22.09
N ALA A 174 2.19 -4.71 22.80
CA ALA A 174 1.52 -4.71 24.09
C ALA A 174 -0.01 -4.81 23.93
N LEU A 175 -0.61 -3.95 23.11
CA LEU A 175 -2.06 -3.86 22.97
C LEU A 175 -2.66 -4.93 22.02
N GLY A 176 -1.91 -5.35 20.99
CA GLY A 176 -2.39 -6.33 20.00
C GLY A 176 -2.76 -7.69 20.63
N PRO A 177 -1.85 -8.38 21.33
CA PRO A 177 -2.14 -9.65 21.98
C PRO A 177 -3.24 -9.52 23.04
N ALA A 178 -3.22 -8.42 23.84
CA ALA A 178 -4.23 -8.15 24.85
C ALA A 178 -5.63 -7.98 24.23
N ALA A 179 -5.76 -7.24 23.13
CA ALA A 179 -7.01 -7.06 22.43
C ALA A 179 -7.54 -8.37 21.83
N VAL A 180 -6.66 -9.19 21.23
CA VAL A 180 -7.02 -10.52 20.68
C VAL A 180 -7.45 -11.48 21.79
N PHE A 181 -6.72 -11.51 22.90
CA PHE A 181 -7.07 -12.36 24.03
C PHE A 181 -8.45 -12.00 24.61
N LEU A 182 -8.71 -10.72 24.82
CA LEU A 182 -10.00 -10.23 25.34
C LEU A 182 -11.15 -10.49 24.35
N ALA A 183 -10.91 -10.33 23.06
CA ALA A 183 -11.89 -10.62 22.02
C ALA A 183 -12.24 -12.12 21.94
N ARG A 184 -11.26 -13.02 22.15
CA ARG A 184 -11.50 -14.47 22.21
C ARG A 184 -12.25 -14.89 23.48
N TYR A 185 -11.89 -14.31 24.61
CA TYR A 185 -12.56 -14.62 25.90
C TYR A 185 -14.05 -14.26 25.89
N ARG A 186 -14.42 -13.21 25.16
CA ARG A 186 -15.81 -12.75 25.02
C ARG A 186 -16.66 -13.55 24.04
N ARG A 187 -16.03 -14.29 23.12
CA ARG A 187 -16.75 -15.15 22.16
C ARG A 187 -17.06 -16.55 22.72
N ARG A 188 -16.58 -16.89 23.90
CA ARG A 188 -16.95 -18.07 24.68
C ARG A 188 -18.03 -17.72 25.68
#